data_bb019bbf6a85c2a9a0e0874b9b237d82
#
_entry.id   bb019bbf6a85c2a9a0e0874b9b237d82
#
_cell.length_a   1.000
_cell.length_b   1.000
_cell.length_c   1.000
_cell.angle_alpha   90.00
_cell.angle_beta   90.00
_cell.angle_gamma   90.00
#
_symmetry.space_group_name_H-M   'P 1'
#
loop_
_entity.id
_entity.type
_entity.pdbx_description
1 polymer ?
#
loop_
_entity_poly.entity_id
_entity_poly.type
_entity_poly.pdbx_seq_one_letter_code
_entity_poly.pdbx_strand_id
1 'polypeptide(L)' 'MSQREIKIRDDQDFITLNVLLKIADIIPTGGMAKIFLQENVVYVNGEEENRRGRKLYRGDVIKVGKQSFIIK' A
#
# COMPACT_ATOMS: atom_id res chain seq x y z
N MET A 1 9.48 -7.18 -13.40
CA MET A 1 9.21 -6.45 -12.68
C MET A 1 9.92 -5.87 -11.52
N SER A 2 10.03 -4.60 -11.50
CA SER A 2 10.75 -3.90 -10.48
C SER A 2 9.87 -3.67 -9.27
N GLN A 3 10.49 -3.68 -8.10
CA GLN A 3 9.86 -3.33 -6.86
C GLN A 3 10.12 -1.86 -6.59
N ARG A 4 9.05 -1.10 -6.36
CA ARG A 4 9.18 0.33 -6.07
C ARG A 4 9.36 0.53 -4.57
N GLU A 5 10.15 1.52 -4.22
CA GLU A 5 10.36 1.88 -2.82
C GLU A 5 9.44 3.02 -2.45
N ILE A 6 8.74 2.86 -1.33
CA ILE A 6 7.89 3.91 -0.77
C ILE A 6 8.52 4.32 0.54
N LYS A 7 9.04 5.53 0.58
CA LYS A 7 9.77 6.00 1.75
C LYS A 7 8.84 6.70 2.72
N ILE A 8 8.85 6.26 3.97
CA ILE A 8 8.12 6.91 5.06
C ILE A 8 8.98 8.04 5.58
N ARG A 9 8.34 9.15 5.98
CA ARG A 9 9.05 10.27 6.58
C ARG A 9 9.71 9.83 7.89
N ASP A 10 10.84 10.46 8.20
CA ASP A 10 11.63 10.09 9.37
C ASP A 10 10.85 10.23 10.68
N ASP A 11 9.88 11.14 10.71
CA ASP A 11 9.09 11.40 11.90
C ASP A 11 7.85 10.49 12.00
N GLN A 12 7.71 9.54 11.08
CA GLN A 12 6.59 8.61 11.07
C GLN A 12 7.09 7.18 11.16
N ASP A 13 6.34 6.34 11.87
CA ASP A 13 6.69 4.93 12.03
C ASP A 13 6.02 4.05 11.00
N PHE A 14 4.91 4.51 10.43
CA PHE A 14 4.12 3.72 9.48
C PHE A 14 3.30 4.64 8.58
N ILE A 15 2.77 4.05 7.51
CA ILE A 15 1.71 4.67 6.72
C ILE A 15 0.58 3.64 6.62
N THR A 16 -0.61 4.09 6.27
CA THR A 16 -1.72 3.16 6.08
C THR A 16 -1.82 2.74 4.62
N LEU A 17 -2.52 1.63 4.39
CA LEU A 17 -2.64 1.09 3.05
C LEU A 17 -3.27 2.09 2.07
N ASN A 18 -4.30 2.82 2.51
CA ASN A 18 -4.91 3.82 1.64
C ASN A 18 -3.91 4.91 1.24
N VAL A 19 -3.01 5.28 2.15
CA VAL A 19 -1.99 6.28 1.83
C VAL A 19 -1.02 5.73 0.80
N LEU A 20 -0.61 4.46 0.94
CA LEU A 20 0.26 3.84 -0.04
C LEU A 20 -0.37 3.85 -1.43
N LEU A 21 -1.63 3.47 -1.53
CA LEU A 21 -2.33 3.41 -2.81
C LEU A 21 -2.40 4.80 -3.47
N LYS A 22 -2.56 5.82 -2.65
CA LYS A 22 -2.59 7.19 -3.16
C LYS A 22 -1.19 7.65 -3.62
N ILE A 23 -0.18 7.41 -2.81
CA ILE A 23 1.19 7.79 -3.16
C ILE A 23 1.64 7.10 -4.43
N ALA A 24 1.26 5.86 -4.62
CA ALA A 24 1.65 5.06 -5.77
C ALA A 24 0.81 5.39 -7.02
N ASP A 25 -0.08 6.36 -6.93
CA ASP A 25 -0.96 6.76 -8.03
C ASP A 25 -1.89 5.65 -8.51
N ILE A 26 -2.19 4.71 -7.62
CA ILE A 26 -3.14 3.65 -7.94
C ILE A 26 -4.56 4.16 -7.80
N ILE A 27 -4.78 5.05 -6.83
CA ILE A 27 -6.08 5.72 -6.65
C ILE A 27 -5.84 7.22 -6.62
N PRO A 28 -6.82 8.02 -7.07
CA PRO A 28 -6.65 9.49 -7.12
C PRO A 28 -6.76 10.15 -5.75
N THR A 29 -7.56 9.58 -4.86
CA THR A 29 -7.74 10.13 -3.51
C THR A 29 -7.86 8.99 -2.52
N GLY A 30 -7.57 9.28 -1.25
CA GLY A 30 -7.69 8.27 -0.20
C GLY A 30 -9.10 7.74 -0.05
N GLY A 31 -10.10 8.54 -0.42
CA GLY A 31 -11.50 8.10 -0.33
C GLY A 31 -11.87 6.99 -1.29
N MET A 32 -11.06 6.78 -2.32
CA MET A 32 -11.30 5.70 -3.29
C MET A 32 -10.77 4.35 -2.84
N ALA A 33 -10.04 4.32 -1.73
CA ALA A 33 -9.38 3.09 -1.29
C ALA A 33 -10.37 1.98 -0.97
N LYS A 34 -11.50 2.33 -0.35
CA LYS A 34 -12.49 1.34 0.01
C LYS A 34 -13.02 0.60 -1.23
N ILE A 35 -13.37 1.36 -2.26
CA ILE A 35 -13.89 0.78 -3.49
C ILE A 35 -12.82 -0.05 -4.17
N PHE A 36 -11.61 0.50 -4.24
CA PHE A 36 -10.50 -0.21 -4.88
C PHE A 36 -10.25 -1.57 -4.21
N LEU A 37 -10.25 -1.59 -2.89
CA LEU A 37 -9.97 -2.83 -2.14
C LEU A 37 -11.12 -3.83 -2.22
N GLN A 38 -12.32 -3.39 -2.53
CA GLN A 38 -13.44 -4.30 -2.79
C GLN A 38 -13.32 -4.98 -4.14
N GLU A 39 -12.67 -4.33 -5.09
CA GLU A 39 -12.62 -4.82 -6.47
C GLU A 39 -11.27 -5.43 -6.83
N ASN A 40 -10.26 -5.23 -6.01
CA ASN A 40 -8.91 -5.69 -6.31
C ASN A 40 -8.29 -6.36 -5.09
N VAL A 41 -7.45 -7.36 -5.35
CA VAL A 41 -6.77 -8.07 -4.27
C VAL A 41 -5.41 -7.41 -4.04
N VAL A 42 -5.13 -7.11 -2.77
CA VAL A 42 -3.86 -6.55 -2.34
C VAL A 42 -3.25 -7.51 -1.32
N TYR A 43 -1.96 -7.74 -1.43
CA TYR A 43 -1.23 -8.60 -0.51
C TYR A 43 -0.23 -7.77 0.28
N VAL A 44 -0.20 -8.00 1.60
CA VAL A 44 0.81 -7.42 2.48
C VAL A 44 1.61 -8.58 3.05
N ASN A 45 2.89 -8.61 2.69
CA ASN A 45 3.78 -9.71 3.11
C ASN A 45 3.20 -11.09 2.75
N GLY A 46 2.58 -11.17 1.58
CA GLY A 46 2.03 -12.42 1.08
C GLY A 46 0.63 -12.78 1.55
N GLU A 47 0.04 -11.97 2.39
CA GLU A 47 -1.32 -12.21 2.90
C GLU A 47 -2.29 -11.19 2.33
N GLU A 48 -3.48 -11.66 1.96
CA GLU A 48 -4.51 -10.75 1.45
C GLU A 48 -4.89 -9.73 2.50
N GLU A 49 -5.05 -8.50 2.05
CA GLU A 49 -5.45 -7.42 2.92
C GLU A 49 -6.49 -6.55 2.22
N ASN A 50 -7.63 -6.34 2.88
CA ASN A 50 -8.68 -5.51 2.32
C ASN A 50 -9.02 -4.32 3.21
N ARG A 51 -8.28 -4.11 4.30
CA ARG A 51 -8.53 -2.99 5.21
C ARG A 51 -7.70 -1.80 4.78
N ARG A 52 -8.37 -0.71 4.44
CA ARG A 52 -7.68 0.49 4.00
C ARG A 52 -6.82 1.12 5.11
N GLY A 53 -7.16 0.85 6.35
CA GLY A 53 -6.43 1.37 7.49
C GLY A 53 -5.29 0.50 7.97
N ARG A 54 -4.94 -0.57 7.23
CA ARG A 54 -3.84 -1.44 7.63
C ARG A 54 -2.56 -0.62 7.73
N LYS A 55 -1.88 -0.72 8.88
CA LYS A 55 -0.60 -0.04 9.07
C LYS A 55 0.51 -0.79 8.38
N LEU A 56 1.33 -0.05 7.64
CA LEU A 56 2.44 -0.60 6.89
C LEU A 56 3.73 -0.01 7.44
N TYR A 57 4.65 -0.89 7.82
CA TYR A 57 5.90 -0.49 8.47
C TYR A 57 7.07 -0.70 7.53
N ARG A 58 8.21 -0.09 7.87
CA ARG A 58 9.43 -0.27 7.09
C ARG A 58 9.78 -1.75 6.98
N GLY A 59 10.06 -2.18 5.76
CA GLY A 59 10.33 -3.58 5.47
C GLY A 59 9.14 -4.36 4.97
N ASP A 60 7.93 -3.82 5.11
CA ASP A 60 6.75 -4.50 4.59
C ASP A 60 6.74 -4.46 3.07
N VAL A 61 6.28 -5.54 2.46
CA VAL A 61 6.17 -5.67 1.00
C VAL A 61 4.69 -5.77 0.64
N ILE A 62 4.27 -4.90 -0.25
CA ILE A 62 2.88 -4.83 -0.68
C ILE A 62 2.81 -5.14 -2.17
N LYS A 63 1.91 -6.05 -2.55
CA LYS A 63 1.68 -6.37 -3.95
C LYS A 63 0.29 -5.96 -4.37
N VAL A 64 0.22 -5.24 -5.48
CA VAL A 64 -1.05 -4.77 -6.05
C VAL A 64 -1.01 -5.12 -7.54
N GLY A 65 -1.73 -6.17 -7.92
CA GLY A 65 -1.67 -6.65 -9.30
C GLY A 65 -0.26 -7.08 -9.66
N LYS A 66 0.29 -6.47 -10.70
CA LYS A 66 1.65 -6.78 -11.13
C LYS A 66 2.70 -5.87 -10.51
N GLN A 67 2.26 -4.92 -9.68
CA GLN A 67 3.17 -3.99 -9.04
C GLN A 67 3.53 -4.47 -7.65
N SER A 68 4.75 -4.17 -7.25
CA SER A 68 5.24 -4.52 -5.93
C SER A 68 5.90 -3.29 -5.30
N PHE A 69 5.66 -3.11 -4.01
CA PHE A 69 6.19 -1.96 -3.26
C PHE A 69 6.85 -2.46 -1.99
N ILE A 70 7.94 -1.81 -1.60
CA ILE A 70 8.56 -2.06 -0.31
C ILE A 70 8.62 -0.74 0.47
N ILE A 71 8.28 -0.80 1.75
CA ILE A 71 8.30 0.37 2.62
C ILE A 71 9.72 0.56 3.16
N LYS A 72 10.23 1.78 3.03
CA LYS A 72 11.59 2.10 3.48
C LYS A 72 11.62 3.16 4.57
#